data_a54a292fd70ac087cb9df4b3b30e77ba
#
_entry.id   a54a292fd70ac087cb9df4b3b30e77ba
#
_cell.length_a   1.000
_cell.length_b   1.000
_cell.length_c   1.000
_cell.angle_alpha   90.00
_cell.angle_beta   90.00
_cell.angle_gamma   90.00
#
_symmetry.space_group_name_H-M   'P 1'
#
loop_
_entity.id
_entity.type
_entity.pdbx_description
1 polymer ?
#
loop_
_entity_poly.entity_id
_entity_poly.type
_entity_poly.pdbx_seq_one_letter_code
_entity_poly.pdbx_strand_id
1 'polypeptide(L)'
;MTILGVDLGTTNSLAVVYKEGKPVLIPNAYGEYVTPSAVSILDGKIVVGKLAKERLITHPECSASLFKRNMGTDVTYALDKKEYDAATLSSFVVKQLIEDAQNYLHESIDEVVISVPAYFNARQRQDTKRIGELLGIKVERLINEPSAAAIACHMDDEYETFVVFDFGGGTLDVSVVDCFENVISINAISGNNHLGGTDFDRAMSEYFCFKNGLNYNVLDSSFQQSILRACEQAKIRLSTQSVVEVSLVCLLY
;
A
#
# COMPACT_ATOMS: atom_id res chain seq x y z
N MET A 1 2.42 -24.77 11.65
CA MET A 1 2.18 -23.36 11.95
C MET A 1 2.63 -22.57 10.74
N THR A 2 1.68 -21.97 10.01
CA THR A 2 1.96 -21.21 8.79
C THR A 2 1.88 -19.72 9.10
N ILE A 3 3.02 -19.02 8.93
CA ILE A 3 3.14 -17.57 9.16
C ILE A 3 3.13 -16.86 7.81
N LEU A 4 2.25 -15.88 7.66
CA LEU A 4 2.17 -15.04 6.48
C LEU A 4 2.90 -13.73 6.73
N GLY A 5 3.90 -13.41 5.92
CA GLY A 5 4.49 -12.09 5.83
C GLY A 5 3.63 -11.21 4.93
N VAL A 6 3.27 -10.03 5.40
CA VAL A 6 2.50 -9.04 4.66
C VAL A 6 3.26 -7.74 4.57
N ASP A 7 3.53 -7.30 3.34
CA ASP A 7 3.90 -5.92 3.08
C ASP A 7 2.62 -5.14 2.80
N LEU A 8 2.17 -4.39 3.81
CA LEU A 8 0.97 -3.56 3.73
C LEU A 8 1.35 -2.17 3.21
N GLY A 9 1.45 -2.01 1.89
CA GLY A 9 1.83 -0.74 1.27
C GLY A 9 0.70 0.28 1.16
N THR A 10 1.04 1.55 0.97
CA THR A 10 0.06 2.66 0.80
C THR A 10 -0.77 2.50 -0.47
N THR A 11 -0.17 2.04 -1.55
CA THR A 11 -0.83 1.88 -2.86
C THR A 11 -1.03 0.43 -3.25
N ASN A 12 -0.09 -0.43 -2.87
CA ASN A 12 -0.10 -1.84 -3.20
C ASN A 12 0.40 -2.65 -2.01
N SER A 13 -0.15 -3.83 -1.84
CA SER A 13 0.23 -4.79 -0.79
C SER A 13 0.57 -6.13 -1.41
N LEU A 14 1.40 -6.91 -0.73
CA LEU A 14 1.76 -8.26 -1.13
C LEU A 14 1.88 -9.19 0.08
N ALA A 15 1.81 -10.47 -0.19
CA ALA A 15 1.95 -11.52 0.83
C ALA A 15 3.02 -12.54 0.43
N VAL A 16 3.71 -13.07 1.44
CA VAL A 16 4.79 -14.03 1.28
C VAL A 16 4.74 -15.07 2.41
N VAL A 17 5.08 -16.29 2.11
CA VAL A 17 5.36 -17.34 3.12
C VAL A 17 6.77 -17.85 2.95
N TYR A 18 7.34 -18.38 4.02
CA TYR A 18 8.62 -19.07 3.96
C TYR A 18 8.38 -20.56 3.94
N LYS A 19 8.69 -21.22 2.83
CA LYS A 19 8.43 -22.66 2.63
C LYS A 19 9.63 -23.34 1.99
N GLU A 20 10.01 -24.50 2.51
CA GLU A 20 11.15 -25.29 1.99
C GLU A 20 12.46 -24.51 1.88
N GLY A 21 12.73 -23.65 2.88
CA GLY A 21 13.97 -22.87 2.94
C GLY A 21 14.02 -21.64 2.02
N LYS A 22 12.90 -21.23 1.43
CA LYS A 22 12.83 -20.06 0.54
C LYS A 22 11.54 -19.25 0.70
N PRO A 23 11.56 -17.94 0.38
CA PRO A 23 10.36 -17.15 0.31
C PRO A 23 9.53 -17.52 -0.94
N VAL A 24 8.21 -17.63 -0.75
CA VAL A 24 7.24 -17.90 -1.80
C VAL A 24 6.22 -16.77 -1.81
N LEU A 25 6.20 -15.97 -2.86
CA LEU A 25 5.20 -14.92 -3.07
C LEU A 25 3.83 -15.55 -3.34
N ILE A 26 2.80 -14.99 -2.73
CA ILE A 26 1.42 -15.45 -2.88
C ILE A 26 0.75 -14.66 -4.02
N PRO A 27 0.26 -15.32 -5.07
CA PRO A 27 -0.52 -14.67 -6.10
C PRO A 27 -1.95 -14.40 -5.60
N ASN A 28 -2.53 -13.27 -6.04
CA ASN A 28 -3.94 -12.99 -5.86
C ASN A 28 -4.81 -13.80 -6.86
N ALA A 29 -6.13 -13.63 -6.79
CA ALA A 29 -7.09 -14.32 -7.65
C ALA A 29 -6.89 -14.05 -9.17
N TYR A 30 -6.12 -13.02 -9.55
CA TYR A 30 -5.77 -12.69 -10.94
C TYR A 30 -4.41 -13.26 -11.36
N GLY A 31 -3.72 -13.99 -10.48
CA GLY A 31 -2.35 -14.47 -10.71
C GLY A 31 -1.27 -13.39 -10.57
N GLU A 32 -1.62 -12.22 -10.04
CA GLU A 32 -0.69 -11.10 -9.81
C GLU A 32 -0.18 -11.17 -8.36
N TYR A 33 1.12 -10.91 -8.14
CA TYR A 33 1.71 -10.93 -6.79
C TYR A 33 1.45 -9.66 -5.98
N VAL A 34 0.94 -8.62 -6.63
CA VAL A 34 0.68 -7.32 -6.03
C VAL A 34 -0.81 -7.05 -6.06
N THR A 35 -1.37 -6.73 -4.90
CA THR A 35 -2.79 -6.38 -4.73
C THR A 35 -2.91 -4.89 -4.41
N PRO A 36 -3.64 -4.10 -5.20
CA PRO A 36 -3.88 -2.69 -4.88
C PRO A 36 -4.50 -2.51 -3.49
N SER A 37 -3.94 -1.60 -2.68
CA SER A 37 -4.46 -1.23 -1.35
C SER A 37 -5.67 -0.31 -1.50
N ALA A 38 -6.72 -0.83 -2.12
CA ALA A 38 -7.98 -0.16 -2.36
C ALA A 38 -9.14 -1.03 -1.88
N VAL A 39 -10.15 -0.39 -1.31
CA VAL A 39 -11.36 -1.02 -0.77
C VAL A 39 -12.57 -0.35 -1.37
N SER A 40 -13.59 -1.11 -1.73
CA SER A 40 -14.88 -0.59 -2.17
C SER A 40 -16.03 -1.43 -1.61
N ILE A 41 -17.21 -0.84 -1.57
CA ILE A 41 -18.46 -1.55 -1.25
C ILE A 41 -19.26 -1.76 -2.54
N LEU A 42 -19.54 -3.02 -2.85
CA LEU A 42 -20.33 -3.45 -4.01
C LEU A 42 -21.47 -4.33 -3.52
N ASP A 43 -22.71 -3.90 -3.70
CA ASP A 43 -23.92 -4.61 -3.26
C ASP A 43 -23.86 -5.02 -1.78
N GLY A 44 -23.37 -4.11 -0.92
CA GLY A 44 -23.23 -4.33 0.51
C GLY A 44 -22.06 -5.24 0.92
N LYS A 45 -21.23 -5.70 -0.02
CA LYS A 45 -20.05 -6.54 0.22
C LYS A 45 -18.78 -5.74 0.05
N ILE A 46 -17.78 -6.05 0.87
CA ILE A 46 -16.43 -5.50 0.73
C ILE A 46 -15.75 -6.17 -0.44
N VAL A 47 -15.17 -5.37 -1.33
CA VAL A 47 -14.27 -5.79 -2.39
C VAL A 47 -12.93 -5.07 -2.25
N VAL A 48 -11.84 -5.75 -2.57
CA VAL A 48 -10.47 -5.27 -2.39
C VAL A 48 -9.67 -5.42 -3.68
N GLY A 49 -8.62 -4.65 -3.83
CA GLY A 49 -7.65 -4.81 -4.91
C GLY A 49 -8.08 -4.15 -6.22
N LYS A 50 -7.88 -4.85 -7.33
CA LYS A 50 -8.04 -4.30 -8.69
C LYS A 50 -9.45 -3.77 -8.95
N LEU A 51 -10.48 -4.54 -8.60
CA LEU A 51 -11.87 -4.12 -8.76
C LEU A 51 -12.17 -2.87 -7.92
N ALA A 52 -11.70 -2.82 -6.67
CA ALA A 52 -11.87 -1.65 -5.82
C ALA A 52 -11.14 -0.42 -6.38
N LYS A 53 -9.92 -0.61 -6.95
CA LYS A 53 -9.15 0.47 -7.60
C LYS A 53 -9.90 1.05 -8.82
N GLU A 54 -10.55 0.22 -9.61
CA GLU A 54 -11.39 0.67 -10.74
C GLU A 54 -12.63 1.43 -10.27
N ARG A 55 -13.20 1.00 -9.15
CA ARG A 55 -14.37 1.65 -8.56
C ARG A 55 -14.09 3.00 -7.91
N LEU A 56 -12.82 3.35 -7.63
CA LEU A 56 -12.44 4.73 -7.25
C LEU A 56 -12.88 5.77 -8.32
N ILE A 57 -12.95 5.36 -9.59
CA ILE A 57 -13.37 6.22 -10.68
C ILE A 57 -14.90 6.21 -10.82
N THR A 58 -15.51 5.02 -10.82
CA THR A 58 -16.93 4.86 -11.15
C THR A 58 -17.86 5.04 -9.96
N HIS A 59 -17.37 4.77 -8.75
CA HIS A 59 -18.13 4.84 -7.50
C HIS A 59 -17.21 5.36 -6.37
N PRO A 60 -16.70 6.59 -6.47
CA PRO A 60 -15.79 7.15 -5.48
C PRO A 60 -16.41 7.24 -4.08
N GLU A 61 -17.73 7.44 -3.98
CA GLU A 61 -18.50 7.51 -2.72
C GLU A 61 -18.58 6.16 -1.98
N CYS A 62 -18.27 5.06 -2.67
CA CYS A 62 -18.23 3.71 -2.10
C CYS A 62 -16.82 3.14 -2.02
N SER A 63 -15.79 3.94 -2.29
CA SER A 63 -14.43 3.43 -2.48
C SER A 63 -13.40 4.27 -1.74
N ALA A 64 -12.34 3.64 -1.22
CA ALA A 64 -11.23 4.31 -0.57
C ALA A 64 -9.88 3.69 -0.95
N SER A 65 -8.86 4.53 -0.96
CA SER A 65 -7.45 4.16 -1.10
C SER A 65 -6.58 5.09 -0.25
N LEU A 66 -5.27 4.85 -0.20
CA LEU A 66 -4.28 5.67 0.50
C LEU A 66 -4.52 5.78 2.03
N PHE A 67 -5.39 4.98 2.58
CA PHE A 67 -5.78 5.04 3.99
C PHE A 67 -4.62 4.70 4.95
N LYS A 68 -3.58 3.99 4.52
CA LYS A 68 -2.37 3.74 5.33
C LYS A 68 -1.72 5.05 5.79
N ARG A 69 -1.80 6.14 5.02
CA ARG A 69 -1.30 7.47 5.41
C ARG A 69 -1.97 8.03 6.66
N ASN A 70 -3.21 7.59 6.93
CA ASN A 70 -4.00 8.04 8.09
C ASN A 70 -4.03 7.03 9.24
N MET A 71 -3.13 6.02 9.22
CA MET A 71 -2.93 5.16 10.39
C MET A 71 -2.50 6.00 11.60
N GLY A 72 -3.07 5.72 12.76
CA GLY A 72 -2.79 6.46 14.00
C GLY A 72 -3.44 7.84 14.06
N THR A 73 -4.37 8.17 13.18
CA THR A 73 -5.16 9.43 13.20
C THR A 73 -6.64 9.15 13.44
N ASP A 74 -7.42 10.20 13.65
CA ASP A 74 -8.88 10.09 13.81
C ASP A 74 -9.65 10.32 12.48
N VAL A 75 -8.95 10.29 11.35
CA VAL A 75 -9.55 10.43 10.03
C VAL A 75 -10.38 9.19 9.70
N THR A 76 -11.62 9.41 9.27
CA THR A 76 -12.54 8.38 8.81
C THR A 76 -12.85 8.53 7.32
N TYR A 77 -13.32 7.46 6.73
CA TYR A 77 -13.70 7.34 5.33
C TYR A 77 -15.16 6.91 5.27
N ALA A 78 -16.00 7.75 4.67
CA ALA A 78 -17.39 7.40 4.42
C ALA A 78 -17.49 6.54 3.15
N LEU A 79 -17.94 5.29 3.31
CA LEU A 79 -18.15 4.34 2.23
C LEU A 79 -19.56 3.79 2.35
N ASP A 80 -20.41 4.02 1.36
CA ASP A 80 -21.82 3.55 1.36
C ASP A 80 -22.54 3.86 2.69
N LYS A 81 -22.46 5.12 3.15
CA LYS A 81 -23.09 5.65 4.39
C LYS A 81 -22.56 5.06 5.70
N LYS A 82 -21.43 4.36 5.67
CA LYS A 82 -20.74 3.87 6.88
C LYS A 82 -19.36 4.51 6.98
N GLU A 83 -18.96 4.76 8.22
CA GLU A 83 -17.64 5.32 8.52
C GLU A 83 -16.65 4.20 8.87
N TYR A 84 -15.47 4.30 8.30
CA TYR A 84 -14.37 3.36 8.50
C TYR A 84 -13.09 4.12 8.81
N ASP A 85 -12.36 3.70 9.83
CA ASP A 85 -11.00 4.21 10.08
C ASP A 85 -9.95 3.49 9.22
N ALA A 86 -8.73 4.02 9.22
CA ALA A 86 -7.63 3.48 8.43
C ALA A 86 -7.28 2.03 8.80
N ALA A 87 -7.34 1.68 10.09
CA ALA A 87 -7.06 0.32 10.55
C ALA A 87 -8.11 -0.69 10.05
N THR A 88 -9.38 -0.32 10.06
CA THR A 88 -10.46 -1.16 9.53
C THR A 88 -10.34 -1.37 8.02
N LEU A 89 -10.06 -0.31 7.25
CA LEU A 89 -9.84 -0.45 5.80
C LEU A 89 -8.61 -1.31 5.50
N SER A 90 -7.53 -1.13 6.27
CA SER A 90 -6.32 -1.97 6.16
C SER A 90 -6.61 -3.44 6.51
N SER A 91 -7.49 -3.69 7.48
CA SER A 91 -7.87 -5.07 7.84
C SER A 91 -8.56 -5.79 6.69
N PHE A 92 -9.35 -5.11 5.86
CA PHE A 92 -9.97 -5.73 4.68
C PHE A 92 -8.94 -6.13 3.64
N VAL A 93 -7.88 -5.32 3.45
CA VAL A 93 -6.77 -5.66 2.55
C VAL A 93 -6.01 -6.89 3.08
N VAL A 94 -5.65 -6.89 4.37
CA VAL A 94 -4.95 -8.03 4.98
C VAL A 94 -5.80 -9.30 4.95
N LYS A 95 -7.11 -9.18 5.17
CA LYS A 95 -8.06 -10.30 5.05
C LYS A 95 -8.01 -10.91 3.65
N GLN A 96 -8.05 -10.09 2.60
CA GLN A 96 -7.96 -10.57 1.22
C GLN A 96 -6.64 -11.31 0.97
N LEU A 97 -5.51 -10.78 1.45
CA LEU A 97 -4.21 -11.44 1.30
C LEU A 97 -4.15 -12.78 2.06
N ILE A 98 -4.80 -12.88 3.22
CA ILE A 98 -4.93 -14.14 3.96
C ILE A 98 -5.77 -15.15 3.17
N GLU A 99 -6.91 -14.73 2.62
CA GLU A 99 -7.78 -15.58 1.80
C GLU A 99 -7.05 -16.07 0.54
N ASP A 100 -6.31 -15.19 -0.14
CA ASP A 100 -5.48 -15.55 -1.29
C ASP A 100 -4.40 -16.58 -0.90
N ALA A 101 -3.73 -16.39 0.25
CA ALA A 101 -2.74 -17.31 0.77
C ALA A 101 -3.34 -18.69 1.12
N GLN A 102 -4.48 -18.72 1.80
CA GLN A 102 -5.16 -19.96 2.15
C GLN A 102 -5.60 -20.73 0.89
N ASN A 103 -6.12 -20.02 -0.11
CA ASN A 103 -6.52 -20.62 -1.39
C ASN A 103 -5.32 -21.16 -2.17
N TYR A 104 -4.19 -20.46 -2.18
CA TYR A 104 -2.99 -20.88 -2.90
C TYR A 104 -2.26 -22.05 -2.22
N LEU A 105 -2.17 -22.01 -0.89
CA LEU A 105 -1.44 -22.99 -0.10
C LEU A 105 -2.28 -24.24 0.24
N HIS A 106 -3.62 -24.11 0.22
CA HIS A 106 -4.56 -25.09 0.75
C HIS A 106 -4.33 -25.40 2.24
N GLU A 107 -3.88 -24.39 2.98
CA GLU A 107 -3.56 -24.46 4.42
C GLU A 107 -4.16 -23.26 5.15
N SER A 108 -4.41 -23.40 6.47
CA SER A 108 -4.78 -22.27 7.33
C SER A 108 -3.57 -21.40 7.63
N ILE A 109 -3.80 -20.09 7.78
CA ILE A 109 -2.80 -19.13 8.26
C ILE A 109 -2.98 -18.96 9.77
N ASP A 110 -1.92 -19.19 10.54
CA ASP A 110 -1.95 -19.15 12.00
C ASP A 110 -1.56 -17.77 12.55
N GLU A 111 -0.63 -17.10 11.89
CA GLU A 111 -0.08 -15.80 12.31
C GLU A 111 0.26 -14.94 11.08
N VAL A 112 0.15 -13.62 11.27
CA VAL A 112 0.57 -12.63 10.27
C VAL A 112 1.66 -11.74 10.86
N VAL A 113 2.74 -11.53 10.11
CA VAL A 113 3.77 -10.51 10.36
C VAL A 113 3.59 -9.38 9.36
N ILE A 114 3.43 -8.15 9.83
CA ILE A 114 3.19 -7.00 8.96
C ILE A 114 4.40 -6.07 8.96
N SER A 115 4.85 -5.64 7.77
CA SER A 115 5.88 -4.62 7.64
C SER A 115 5.32 -3.22 7.92
N VAL A 116 6.14 -2.38 8.56
CA VAL A 116 5.78 -1.00 8.87
C VAL A 116 6.97 -0.07 8.59
N PRO A 117 6.73 1.18 8.16
CA PRO A 117 7.78 2.18 8.06
C PRO A 117 8.53 2.33 9.39
N ALA A 118 9.85 2.54 9.32
CA ALA A 118 10.65 2.74 10.53
C ALA A 118 10.22 4.02 11.28
N TYR A 119 9.71 5.00 10.55
CA TYR A 119 9.22 6.28 11.07
C TYR A 119 7.84 6.21 11.74
N PHE A 120 7.14 5.06 11.71
CA PHE A 120 5.84 4.92 12.38
C PHE A 120 5.97 5.12 13.89
N ASN A 121 5.13 6.02 14.42
CA ASN A 121 5.01 6.25 15.86
C ASN A 121 4.22 5.12 16.57
N ALA A 122 4.14 5.19 17.89
CA ALA A 122 3.49 4.17 18.72
C ALA A 122 2.01 3.96 18.35
N ARG A 123 1.26 5.04 18.07
CA ARG A 123 -0.17 4.97 17.70
C ARG A 123 -0.36 4.28 16.34
N GLN A 124 0.46 4.62 15.34
CA GLN A 124 0.43 3.98 14.03
C GLN A 124 0.75 2.46 14.12
N ARG A 125 1.73 2.09 14.95
CA ARG A 125 2.05 0.68 15.21
C ARG A 125 0.93 -0.05 15.95
N GLN A 126 0.28 0.61 16.90
CA GLN A 126 -0.86 0.05 17.63
C GLN A 126 -2.04 -0.20 16.68
N ASP A 127 -2.37 0.76 15.82
CA ASP A 127 -3.41 0.60 14.80
C ASP A 127 -3.08 -0.53 13.82
N THR A 128 -1.80 -0.70 13.47
CA THR A 128 -1.39 -1.84 12.64
C THR A 128 -1.58 -3.17 13.37
N LYS A 129 -1.29 -3.26 14.66
CA LYS A 129 -1.58 -4.48 15.46
C LYS A 129 -3.07 -4.74 15.62
N ARG A 130 -3.89 -3.68 15.73
CA ARG A 130 -5.35 -3.77 15.82
C ARG A 130 -5.97 -4.48 14.60
N ILE A 131 -5.29 -4.51 13.45
CA ILE A 131 -5.71 -5.32 12.28
C ILE A 131 -5.89 -6.80 12.69
N GLY A 132 -4.98 -7.33 13.50
CA GLY A 132 -5.09 -8.70 14.01
C GLY A 132 -6.32 -8.92 14.88
N GLU A 133 -6.63 -7.97 15.77
CA GLU A 133 -7.83 -8.02 16.62
C GLU A 133 -9.11 -7.99 15.79
N LEU A 134 -9.17 -7.11 14.75
CA LEU A 134 -10.31 -7.00 13.84
C LEU A 134 -10.56 -8.28 13.03
N LEU A 135 -9.51 -9.03 12.73
CA LEU A 135 -9.58 -10.26 11.93
C LEU A 135 -9.66 -11.53 12.78
N GLY A 136 -9.43 -11.42 14.10
CA GLY A 136 -9.31 -12.59 14.96
C GLY A 136 -8.10 -13.46 14.65
N ILE A 137 -7.03 -12.87 14.08
CA ILE A 137 -5.77 -13.54 13.75
C ILE A 137 -4.62 -12.94 14.56
N LYS A 138 -3.63 -13.75 14.86
CA LYS A 138 -2.46 -13.30 15.61
C LYS A 138 -1.57 -12.40 14.76
N VAL A 139 -1.41 -11.13 15.17
CA VAL A 139 -0.42 -10.17 14.65
C VAL A 139 0.48 -9.77 15.80
N GLU A 140 1.39 -10.67 16.18
CA GLU A 140 2.26 -10.43 17.33
C GLU A 140 3.44 -9.53 16.98
N ARG A 141 3.98 -9.69 15.77
CA ARG A 141 5.20 -9.00 15.33
C ARG A 141 4.93 -8.03 14.19
N LEU A 142 5.51 -6.85 14.35
CA LEU A 142 5.72 -5.91 13.28
C LEU A 142 7.21 -5.88 12.95
N ILE A 143 7.55 -5.85 11.68
CA ILE A 143 8.92 -5.67 11.22
C ILE A 143 9.07 -4.30 10.58
N ASN A 144 10.17 -3.60 10.85
CA ASN A 144 10.45 -2.36 10.13
C ASN A 144 10.82 -2.67 8.68
N GLU A 145 10.26 -1.92 7.73
CA GLU A 145 10.52 -2.09 6.29
C GLU A 145 12.03 -2.08 5.96
N PRO A 146 12.86 -1.15 6.49
CA PRO A 146 14.31 -1.20 6.26
C PRO A 146 15.00 -2.41 6.88
N SER A 147 14.49 -2.94 8.01
CA SER A 147 15.02 -4.19 8.58
C SER A 147 14.68 -5.41 7.73
N ALA A 148 13.47 -5.44 7.15
CA ALA A 148 13.07 -6.49 6.22
C ALA A 148 13.91 -6.45 4.94
N ALA A 149 14.17 -5.26 4.40
CA ALA A 149 15.05 -5.06 3.24
C ALA A 149 16.49 -5.50 3.55
N ALA A 150 17.00 -5.15 4.73
CA ALA A 150 18.32 -5.56 5.19
C ALA A 150 18.45 -7.08 5.25
N ILE A 151 17.50 -7.78 5.88
CA ILE A 151 17.48 -9.25 5.95
C ILE A 151 17.49 -9.88 4.55
N ALA A 152 16.78 -9.27 3.60
CA ALA A 152 16.69 -9.81 2.24
C ALA A 152 17.96 -9.58 1.40
N CYS A 153 18.72 -8.53 1.68
CA CYS A 153 19.89 -8.12 0.90
C CYS A 153 21.23 -8.52 1.54
N HIS A 154 21.28 -8.63 2.88
CA HIS A 154 22.49 -8.98 3.60
C HIS A 154 22.65 -10.51 3.64
N MET A 155 23.70 -11.01 3.04
CA MET A 155 23.96 -12.45 2.87
C MET A 155 25.25 -12.93 3.56
N ASP A 156 26.07 -12.01 4.08
CA ASP A 156 27.38 -12.31 4.64
C ASP A 156 27.52 -11.88 6.11
N ASP A 157 28.41 -12.55 6.86
CA ASP A 157 28.66 -12.28 8.28
C ASP A 157 29.58 -11.07 8.53
N GLU A 158 29.89 -10.28 7.50
CA GLU A 158 30.73 -9.08 7.62
C GLU A 158 29.91 -7.89 8.13
N TYR A 159 30.61 -6.97 8.83
CA TYR A 159 30.00 -5.71 9.24
C TYR A 159 29.77 -4.82 8.03
N GLU A 160 28.52 -4.45 7.80
CA GLU A 160 28.13 -3.54 6.72
C GLU A 160 27.25 -2.41 7.24
N THR A 161 27.49 -1.20 6.74
CA THR A 161 26.59 -0.06 6.91
C THR A 161 26.06 0.34 5.56
N PHE A 162 24.76 0.42 5.41
CA PHE A 162 24.13 0.86 4.17
C PHE A 162 22.90 1.75 4.40
N VAL A 163 22.50 2.42 3.35
CA VAL A 163 21.30 3.27 3.34
C VAL A 163 20.18 2.52 2.64
N VAL A 164 19.05 2.37 3.31
CA VAL A 164 17.80 1.95 2.70
C VAL A 164 17.04 3.20 2.30
N PHE A 165 16.78 3.36 1.01
CA PHE A 165 15.98 4.43 0.44
C PHE A 165 14.68 3.81 -0.06
N ASP A 166 13.62 3.92 0.74
CA ASP A 166 12.30 3.42 0.42
C ASP A 166 11.42 4.57 -0.07
N PHE A 167 11.15 4.59 -1.37
CA PHE A 167 10.30 5.58 -2.01
C PHE A 167 9.05 4.91 -2.57
N GLY A 168 8.03 4.83 -1.72
CA GLY A 168 6.78 4.17 -2.03
C GLY A 168 5.77 5.05 -2.76
N GLY A 169 4.53 4.54 -2.84
CA GLY A 169 3.42 5.30 -3.43
C GLY A 169 2.95 6.46 -2.56
N GLY A 170 3.17 6.39 -1.25
CA GLY A 170 2.62 7.36 -0.29
C GLY A 170 3.63 7.97 0.67
N THR A 171 4.77 7.33 0.87
CA THR A 171 5.79 7.71 1.84
C THR A 171 7.17 7.66 1.21
N LEU A 172 8.08 8.47 1.76
CA LEU A 172 9.51 8.40 1.56
C LEU A 172 10.16 8.11 2.91
N ASP A 173 10.87 7.00 3.01
CA ASP A 173 11.64 6.62 4.18
C ASP A 173 13.12 6.42 3.80
N VAL A 174 14.01 7.01 4.56
CA VAL A 174 15.46 6.85 4.41
C VAL A 174 16.02 6.40 5.75
N SER A 175 16.68 5.27 5.76
CA SER A 175 17.23 4.67 6.98
C SER A 175 18.69 4.30 6.80
N VAL A 176 19.51 4.58 7.81
CA VAL A 176 20.88 4.07 7.92
C VAL A 176 20.83 2.81 8.76
N VAL A 177 21.30 1.72 8.19
CA VAL A 177 21.22 0.37 8.78
C VAL A 177 22.60 -0.20 8.89
N ASP A 178 22.94 -0.67 10.08
CA ASP A 178 24.13 -1.50 10.34
C ASP A 178 23.71 -2.96 10.46
N CYS A 179 24.43 -3.80 9.75
CA CYS A 179 24.32 -5.25 9.86
C CYS A 179 25.66 -5.82 10.36
N PHE A 180 25.60 -6.63 11.40
CA PHE A 180 26.75 -7.34 11.92
C PHE A 180 26.30 -8.70 12.44
N GLU A 181 26.84 -9.77 11.90
CA GLU A 181 26.39 -11.13 12.19
C GLU A 181 24.86 -11.26 11.99
N ASN A 182 24.14 -11.58 13.07
CA ASN A 182 22.68 -11.70 13.05
C ASN A 182 21.95 -10.48 13.68
N VAL A 183 22.66 -9.36 13.84
CA VAL A 183 22.12 -8.14 14.45
C VAL A 183 21.94 -7.07 13.38
N ILE A 184 20.71 -6.55 13.26
CA ILE A 184 20.36 -5.42 12.40
C ILE A 184 19.97 -4.25 13.28
N SER A 185 20.71 -3.15 13.17
CA SER A 185 20.48 -1.91 13.91
C SER A 185 20.12 -0.77 12.95
N ILE A 186 19.02 -0.09 13.24
CA ILE A 186 18.64 1.14 12.53
C ILE A 186 19.22 2.31 13.32
N ASN A 187 20.26 2.96 12.78
CA ASN A 187 21.01 4.01 13.46
C ASN A 187 20.43 5.40 13.24
N ALA A 188 19.82 5.64 12.08
CA ALA A 188 19.17 6.89 11.77
C ALA A 188 17.98 6.64 10.83
N ILE A 189 16.94 7.44 11.02
CA ILE A 189 15.78 7.47 10.15
C ILE A 189 15.42 8.92 9.82
N SER A 190 15.03 9.14 8.58
CA SER A 190 14.43 10.38 8.11
C SER A 190 13.38 10.04 7.08
N GLY A 191 12.39 10.89 6.88
CA GLY A 191 11.36 10.57 5.92
C GLY A 191 10.26 11.63 5.83
N ASN A 192 9.33 11.35 4.94
CA ASN A 192 8.13 12.16 4.76
C ASN A 192 6.93 11.25 4.51
N ASN A 193 5.99 11.21 5.45
CA ASN A 193 4.79 10.38 5.40
C ASN A 193 3.74 10.85 4.36
N HIS A 194 3.99 11.99 3.71
CA HIS A 194 3.12 12.59 2.71
C HIS A 194 3.86 12.91 1.41
N LEU A 195 4.92 12.15 1.09
CA LEU A 195 5.65 12.26 -0.17
C LEU A 195 5.84 10.87 -0.77
N GLY A 196 5.25 10.65 -1.92
CA GLY A 196 5.36 9.39 -2.66
C GLY A 196 4.87 9.53 -4.10
N GLY A 197 4.82 8.41 -4.80
CA GLY A 197 4.41 8.38 -6.21
C GLY A 197 3.04 9.01 -6.49
N THR A 198 2.10 8.92 -5.55
CA THR A 198 0.75 9.50 -5.69
C THR A 198 0.74 11.03 -5.60
N ASP A 199 1.73 11.64 -4.95
CA ASP A 199 1.86 13.10 -4.90
C ASP A 199 2.35 13.65 -6.24
N PHE A 200 3.20 12.88 -6.94
CA PHE A 200 3.57 13.19 -8.33
C PHE A 200 2.36 13.05 -9.27
N ASP A 201 1.56 12.00 -9.11
CA ASP A 201 0.32 11.84 -9.90
C ASP A 201 -0.62 13.00 -9.68
N ARG A 202 -0.75 13.46 -8.44
CA ARG A 202 -1.56 14.63 -8.08
C ARG A 202 -1.03 15.92 -8.71
N ALA A 203 0.27 16.17 -8.60
CA ALA A 203 0.91 17.35 -9.19
C ALA A 203 0.77 17.36 -10.71
N MET A 204 0.94 16.21 -11.37
CA MET A 204 0.70 16.05 -12.81
C MET A 204 -0.76 16.31 -13.17
N SER A 205 -1.70 15.85 -12.35
CA SER A 205 -3.13 16.05 -12.55
C SER A 205 -3.52 17.54 -12.45
N GLU A 206 -3.00 18.24 -11.47
CA GLU A 206 -3.20 19.67 -11.30
C GLU A 206 -2.59 20.47 -12.46
N TYR A 207 -1.38 20.09 -12.90
CA TYR A 207 -0.73 20.69 -14.06
C TYR A 207 -1.51 20.43 -15.36
N PHE A 208 -2.00 19.20 -15.57
CA PHE A 208 -2.86 18.86 -16.71
C PHE A 208 -4.11 19.73 -16.73
N CYS A 209 -4.79 19.88 -15.60
CA CYS A 209 -5.96 20.74 -15.48
C CYS A 209 -5.63 22.20 -15.80
N PHE A 210 -4.56 22.72 -15.19
CA PHE A 210 -4.10 24.10 -15.43
C PHE A 210 -3.86 24.37 -16.93
N LYS A 211 -3.16 23.46 -17.62
CA LYS A 211 -2.89 23.57 -19.07
C LYS A 211 -4.15 23.56 -19.94
N ASN A 212 -5.22 22.92 -19.48
CA ASN A 212 -6.50 22.81 -20.18
C ASN A 212 -7.57 23.80 -19.67
N GLY A 213 -7.20 24.79 -18.87
CA GLY A 213 -8.14 25.80 -18.34
C GLY A 213 -9.13 25.25 -17.31
N LEU A 214 -8.82 24.12 -16.68
CA LEU A 214 -9.63 23.47 -15.65
C LEU A 214 -9.03 23.74 -14.26
N ASN A 215 -9.88 23.74 -13.24
CA ASN A 215 -9.44 23.75 -11.84
C ASN A 215 -9.71 22.36 -11.24
N TYR A 216 -8.65 21.60 -10.97
CA TYR A 216 -8.72 20.25 -10.43
C TYR A 216 -9.62 20.15 -9.19
N ASN A 217 -9.54 21.11 -8.27
CA ASN A 217 -10.22 21.05 -6.97
C ASN A 217 -11.75 21.28 -7.03
N VAL A 218 -12.27 21.76 -8.16
CA VAL A 218 -13.72 21.97 -8.35
C VAL A 218 -14.36 20.93 -9.27
N LEU A 219 -13.58 20.01 -9.82
CA LEU A 219 -14.10 18.91 -10.62
C LEU A 219 -14.83 17.90 -9.74
N ASP A 220 -15.79 17.19 -10.32
CA ASP A 220 -16.39 16.06 -9.62
C ASP A 220 -15.37 14.94 -9.31
N SER A 221 -15.64 14.17 -8.27
CA SER A 221 -14.69 13.16 -7.77
C SER A 221 -14.35 12.08 -8.82
N SER A 222 -15.32 11.68 -9.64
CA SER A 222 -15.10 10.67 -10.68
C SER A 222 -14.15 11.19 -11.76
N PHE A 223 -14.32 12.44 -12.18
CA PHE A 223 -13.44 13.05 -13.17
C PHE A 223 -12.04 13.32 -12.60
N GLN A 224 -11.94 13.76 -11.33
CA GLN A 224 -10.65 13.86 -10.63
C GLN A 224 -9.89 12.53 -10.64
N GLN A 225 -10.57 11.43 -10.29
CA GLN A 225 -9.97 10.10 -10.28
C GLN A 225 -9.57 9.61 -11.68
N SER A 226 -10.35 9.97 -12.71
CA SER A 226 -10.01 9.66 -14.10
C SER A 226 -8.73 10.36 -14.55
N ILE A 227 -8.57 11.65 -14.22
CA ILE A 227 -7.35 12.41 -14.50
C ILE A 227 -6.17 11.83 -13.73
N LEU A 228 -6.35 11.56 -12.44
CA LEU A 228 -5.31 11.00 -11.58
C LEU A 228 -4.79 9.67 -12.14
N ARG A 229 -5.70 8.78 -12.56
CA ARG A 229 -5.33 7.50 -13.17
C ARG A 229 -4.60 7.67 -14.50
N ALA A 230 -5.03 8.59 -15.34
CA ALA A 230 -4.33 8.87 -16.60
C ALA A 230 -2.92 9.40 -16.36
N CYS A 231 -2.74 10.25 -15.35
CA CYS A 231 -1.43 10.77 -14.94
C CYS A 231 -0.55 9.67 -14.31
N GLU A 232 -1.11 8.78 -13.47
CA GLU A 232 -0.41 7.60 -12.94
C GLU A 232 0.13 6.73 -14.09
N GLN A 233 -0.72 6.42 -15.08
CA GLN A 233 -0.33 5.64 -16.25
C GLN A 233 0.74 6.34 -17.08
N ALA A 234 0.63 7.64 -17.28
CA ALA A 234 1.63 8.44 -17.99
C ALA A 234 2.97 8.44 -17.24
N LYS A 235 2.96 8.63 -15.91
CA LYS A 235 4.16 8.54 -15.06
C LYS A 235 4.85 7.19 -15.20
N ILE A 236 4.10 6.08 -15.15
CA ILE A 236 4.64 4.73 -15.32
C ILE A 236 5.29 4.58 -16.70
N ARG A 237 4.63 5.05 -17.77
CA ARG A 237 5.16 4.98 -19.14
C ARG A 237 6.40 5.83 -19.35
N LEU A 238 6.54 6.96 -18.64
CA LEU A 238 7.72 7.82 -18.68
C LEU A 238 8.99 7.13 -18.12
N SER A 239 8.88 6.02 -17.41
CA SER A 239 10.03 5.21 -17.02
C SER A 239 10.76 4.57 -18.22
N THR A 240 10.09 4.43 -19.35
CA THR A 240 10.63 3.80 -20.57
C THR A 240 10.50 4.67 -21.83
N GLN A 241 9.74 5.76 -21.76
CA GLN A 241 9.49 6.67 -22.88
C GLN A 241 9.88 8.09 -22.48
N SER A 242 10.49 8.83 -23.41
CA SER A 242 10.88 10.22 -23.16
C SER A 242 9.73 11.21 -23.23
N VAL A 243 8.64 10.84 -23.90
CA VAL A 243 7.43 11.67 -24.06
C VAL A 243 6.21 10.76 -24.01
N VAL A 244 5.20 11.18 -23.25
CA VAL A 244 3.90 10.50 -23.16
C VAL A 244 2.78 11.51 -23.31
N GLU A 245 1.85 11.23 -24.18
CA GLU A 245 0.62 12.01 -24.33
C GLU A 245 -0.44 11.54 -23.31
N VAL A 246 -1.09 12.50 -22.66
CA VAL A 246 -2.23 12.28 -21.77
C VAL A 246 -3.47 12.86 -22.44
N SER A 247 -4.42 12.00 -22.75
CA SER A 247 -5.72 12.39 -23.31
C SER A 247 -6.85 11.75 -22.50
N LEU A 248 -7.91 12.51 -22.28
CA LEU A 248 -9.12 12.05 -21.61
C LEU A 248 -10.31 12.35 -22.51
N VAL A 249 -11.18 11.36 -22.69
CA VAL A 249 -12.47 11.58 -23.33
C VAL A 249 -13.43 12.08 -22.26
N CYS A 250 -13.76 13.36 -22.32
CA CYS A 250 -14.80 13.96 -21.49
C CYS A 250 -16.11 13.88 -22.25
N LEU A 251 -17.03 13.03 -21.80
CA LEU A 251 -18.41 13.08 -22.26
C LEU A 251 -19.10 14.18 -21.42
N LEU A 252 -19.13 15.39 -21.97
CA LEU A 252 -19.97 16.46 -21.43
C LEU A 252 -21.42 16.09 -21.79
N TYR A 253 -22.19 15.71 -20.78
CA TYR A 253 -23.64 15.64 -20.85
C TYR A 253 -24.24 16.91 -20.25
#